data_5177d52242970a902a92f2ea56435709
#
_entry.id   5177d52242970a902a92f2ea56435709
#
_cell.length_a   1.000
_cell.length_b   1.000
_cell.length_c   1.000
_cell.angle_alpha   90.00
_cell.angle_beta   90.00
_cell.angle_gamma   90.00
#
_symmetry.space_group_name_H-M   'P 1'
#
loop_
_entity.id
_entity.type
_entity.pdbx_description
1 polymer ?
#
loop_
_entity_poly.entity_id
_entity_poly.type
_entity_poly.pdbx_seq_one_letter_code
_entity_poly.pdbx_strand_id
1 'polypeptide(L)'
;VTHDQEEAMSISDRIVVMRNGLLMQQGAPQQVYDDPQNLFVAKFLGTPPINVFEGEVKGGVLQLGGQPAMDVPGAPDGKVFVGIRPEGFEPDPAGAVTCGLDRVEVLGRDTSMVCTHPACQAASLRAIVPSGQEADPRSATVRFRLRPEKVFLFHRETEERVPFDTTAKA
;
A
#
# COMPACT_ATOMS: atom_id res chain seq x y z
N VAL A 1 -14.39 -13.52 -18.75
CA VAL A 1 -14.83 -12.31 -18.05
C VAL A 1 -15.35 -12.70 -16.68
N THR A 2 -14.86 -12.02 -15.65
CA THR A 2 -15.27 -12.29 -14.27
C THR A 2 -15.19 -11.01 -13.43
N HIS A 3 -15.96 -10.96 -12.34
CA HIS A 3 -15.82 -9.96 -11.27
C HIS A 3 -14.99 -10.51 -10.10
N ASP A 4 -14.64 -11.80 -10.13
CA ASP A 4 -13.83 -12.46 -9.12
C ASP A 4 -12.34 -12.29 -9.45
N GLN A 5 -11.68 -11.39 -8.72
CA GLN A 5 -10.24 -11.11 -8.94
C GLN A 5 -9.35 -12.30 -8.55
N GLU A 6 -9.71 -13.06 -7.51
CA GLU A 6 -8.92 -14.22 -7.09
C GLU A 6 -8.92 -15.30 -8.16
N GLU A 7 -10.09 -15.57 -8.75
CA GLU A 7 -10.21 -16.48 -9.89
C GLU A 7 -9.38 -15.98 -11.07
N ALA A 8 -9.55 -14.70 -11.48
CA ALA A 8 -8.80 -14.13 -12.59
C ALA A 8 -7.28 -14.21 -12.36
N MET A 9 -6.82 -13.88 -11.17
CA MET A 9 -5.39 -13.89 -10.80
C MET A 9 -4.80 -15.29 -10.79
N SER A 10 -5.58 -16.32 -10.41
CA SER A 10 -5.07 -17.68 -10.21
C SER A 10 -5.01 -18.51 -11.48
N ILE A 11 -5.93 -18.30 -12.44
CA ILE A 11 -6.06 -19.14 -13.63
C ILE A 11 -5.62 -18.48 -14.93
N SER A 12 -5.40 -17.17 -14.94
CA SER A 12 -5.09 -16.43 -16.16
C SER A 12 -3.60 -16.25 -16.36
N ASP A 13 -3.14 -16.38 -17.61
CA ASP A 13 -1.79 -16.01 -18.03
C ASP A 13 -1.67 -14.49 -18.19
N ARG A 14 -2.77 -13.85 -18.53
CA ARG A 14 -2.88 -12.41 -18.75
C ARG A 14 -4.23 -11.91 -18.29
N ILE A 15 -4.25 -10.79 -17.58
CA ILE A 15 -5.46 -10.10 -17.17
C ILE A 15 -5.58 -8.73 -17.83
N VAL A 16 -6.81 -8.30 -18.00
CA VAL A 16 -7.16 -6.95 -18.46
C VAL A 16 -8.07 -6.33 -17.41
N VAL A 17 -7.63 -5.23 -16.81
CA VAL A 17 -8.44 -4.46 -15.85
C VAL A 17 -9.16 -3.37 -16.61
N MET A 18 -10.48 -3.33 -16.50
CA MET A 18 -11.33 -2.37 -17.19
C MET A 18 -12.15 -1.54 -16.21
N ARG A 19 -12.42 -0.30 -16.58
CA ARG A 19 -13.30 0.61 -15.85
C ARG A 19 -14.20 1.34 -16.86
N ASN A 20 -15.51 1.19 -16.72
CA ASN A 20 -16.49 1.87 -17.59
C ASN A 20 -16.19 1.68 -19.10
N GLY A 21 -15.84 0.47 -19.51
CA GLY A 21 -15.50 0.15 -20.89
C GLY A 21 -14.11 0.57 -21.35
N LEU A 22 -13.32 1.22 -20.50
CA LEU A 22 -11.95 1.64 -20.80
C LEU A 22 -10.94 0.64 -20.23
N LEU A 23 -9.93 0.32 -21.03
CA LEU A 23 -8.79 -0.47 -20.58
C LEU A 23 -7.92 0.36 -19.66
N MET A 24 -7.76 -0.08 -18.40
CA MET A 24 -6.95 0.61 -17.41
C MET A 24 -5.52 0.08 -17.37
N GLN A 25 -5.36 -1.24 -17.40
CA GLN A 25 -4.06 -1.92 -17.47
C GLN A 25 -4.24 -3.37 -17.90
N GLN A 26 -3.21 -3.93 -18.53
CA GLN A 26 -3.16 -5.35 -18.87
C GLN A 26 -1.75 -5.91 -18.66
N GLY A 27 -1.65 -7.20 -18.39
CA GLY A 27 -0.39 -7.90 -18.19
C GLY A 27 -0.55 -9.21 -17.46
N ALA A 28 0.57 -9.85 -17.12
CA ALA A 28 0.56 -11.00 -16.23
C ALA A 28 -0.01 -10.57 -14.86
N PRO A 29 -0.81 -11.41 -14.19
CA PRO A 29 -1.48 -11.03 -12.95
C PRO A 29 -0.54 -10.44 -11.90
N GLN A 30 0.57 -11.11 -11.64
CA GLN A 30 1.55 -10.65 -10.64
C GLN A 30 2.18 -9.31 -11.02
N GLN A 31 2.47 -9.10 -12.30
CA GLN A 31 3.03 -7.84 -12.80
C GLN A 31 2.06 -6.68 -12.58
N VAL A 32 0.77 -6.88 -12.87
CA VAL A 32 -0.24 -5.83 -12.67
C VAL A 32 -0.42 -5.52 -11.19
N TYR A 33 -0.35 -6.53 -10.32
CA TYR A 33 -0.39 -6.36 -8.88
C TYR A 33 0.83 -5.61 -8.33
N ASP A 34 2.04 -5.96 -8.80
CA ASP A 34 3.30 -5.41 -8.30
C ASP A 34 3.64 -4.04 -8.89
N ASP A 35 3.06 -3.70 -10.04
CA ASP A 35 3.33 -2.44 -10.74
C ASP A 35 2.05 -1.80 -11.30
N PRO A 36 1.11 -1.39 -10.42
CA PRO A 36 -0.12 -0.74 -10.87
C PRO A 36 0.18 0.64 -11.46
N GLN A 37 -0.34 0.91 -12.67
CA GLN A 37 -0.08 2.14 -13.41
C GLN A 37 -1.00 3.29 -13.02
N ASN A 38 -2.06 3.02 -12.28
CA ASN A 38 -2.97 4.03 -11.74
C ASN A 38 -3.61 3.55 -10.43
N LEU A 39 -4.19 4.50 -9.72
CA LEU A 39 -4.80 4.25 -8.40
C LEU A 39 -5.98 3.27 -8.50
N PHE A 40 -6.76 3.34 -9.58
CA PHE A 40 -7.90 2.43 -9.77
C PHE A 40 -7.44 0.97 -9.79
N VAL A 41 -6.42 0.66 -10.57
CA VAL A 41 -5.87 -0.71 -10.66
C VAL A 41 -5.30 -1.16 -9.31
N ALA A 42 -4.57 -0.27 -8.63
CA ALA A 42 -4.02 -0.56 -7.30
C ALA A 42 -5.12 -0.91 -6.29
N LYS A 43 -6.22 -0.18 -6.30
CA LYS A 43 -7.37 -0.41 -5.40
C LYS A 43 -8.20 -1.62 -5.78
N PHE A 44 -8.26 -1.93 -7.08
CA PHE A 44 -9.08 -3.02 -7.61
C PHE A 44 -8.50 -4.40 -7.28
N LEU A 45 -7.18 -4.55 -7.34
CA LEU A 45 -6.50 -5.82 -7.11
C LEU A 45 -5.95 -5.94 -5.69
N GLY A 46 -6.13 -7.12 -5.12
CA GLY A 46 -5.63 -7.48 -3.79
C GLY A 46 -6.73 -7.66 -2.76
N THR A 47 -6.55 -8.66 -1.89
CA THR A 47 -7.44 -8.95 -0.76
C THR A 47 -6.57 -9.23 0.47
N PRO A 48 -6.63 -8.42 1.53
CA PRO A 48 -7.35 -7.15 1.64
C PRO A 48 -6.90 -6.10 0.62
N PRO A 49 -7.75 -5.07 0.34
CA PRO A 49 -7.38 -4.04 -0.61
C PRO A 49 -6.21 -3.18 -0.10
N ILE A 50 -5.53 -2.53 -1.04
CA ILE A 50 -4.45 -1.59 -0.74
C ILE A 50 -4.93 -0.48 0.21
N ASN A 51 -4.08 -0.08 1.14
CA ASN A 51 -4.37 1.05 2.02
C ASN A 51 -3.98 2.35 1.31
N VAL A 52 -4.90 3.32 1.25
CA VAL A 52 -4.68 4.59 0.56
C VAL A 52 -4.56 5.72 1.55
N PHE A 53 -3.48 6.48 1.41
CA PHE A 53 -3.18 7.65 2.22
C PHE A 53 -3.12 8.90 1.35
N GLU A 54 -3.33 10.04 1.97
CA GLU A 54 -2.98 11.33 1.41
C GLU A 54 -1.59 11.72 1.91
N GLY A 55 -0.68 11.98 0.98
CA GLY A 55 0.70 12.31 1.30
C GLY A 55 1.24 13.47 0.47
N GLU A 56 2.48 13.82 0.74
CA GLU A 56 3.22 14.85 0.03
C GLU A 56 4.69 14.44 -0.10
N VAL A 57 5.26 14.65 -1.27
CA VAL A 57 6.70 14.47 -1.50
C VAL A 57 7.39 15.81 -1.38
N LYS A 58 8.42 15.87 -0.55
CA LYS A 58 9.28 17.05 -0.37
C LYS A 58 10.74 16.61 -0.34
N GLY A 59 11.53 17.09 -1.31
CA GLY A 59 12.97 16.80 -1.35
C GLY A 59 13.29 15.30 -1.38
N GLY A 60 12.49 14.49 -2.10
CA GLY A 60 12.68 13.05 -2.18
C GLY A 60 12.23 12.27 -0.93
N VAL A 61 11.50 12.90 -0.02
CA VAL A 61 10.94 12.28 1.19
C VAL A 61 9.43 12.29 1.13
N LEU A 62 8.82 11.13 1.29
CA LEU A 62 7.37 11.00 1.43
C LEU A 62 6.96 11.36 2.84
N GLN A 63 5.97 12.25 2.96
CA GLN A 63 5.38 12.64 4.23
C GLN A 63 3.92 12.17 4.31
N LEU A 64 3.56 11.62 5.45
CA LEU A 64 2.19 11.22 5.80
C LEU A 64 1.77 12.00 7.05
N GLY A 65 0.69 12.79 6.94
CA GLY A 65 0.24 13.62 8.06
C GLY A 65 1.29 14.62 8.54
N GLY A 66 2.14 15.12 7.64
CA GLY A 66 3.21 16.06 7.96
C GLY A 66 4.46 15.43 8.60
N GLN A 67 4.51 14.11 8.72
CA GLN A 67 5.65 13.38 9.28
C GLN A 67 6.38 12.58 8.18
N PRO A 68 7.73 12.57 8.18
CA PRO A 68 8.48 11.75 7.25
C PRO A 68 8.13 10.27 7.41
N ALA A 69 7.86 9.59 6.30
CA ALA A 69 7.49 8.16 6.29
C ALA A 69 8.56 7.29 5.66
N MET A 70 9.12 7.72 4.52
CA MET A 70 10.20 7.01 3.83
C MET A 70 10.82 7.88 2.74
N ASP A 71 12.01 7.50 2.30
CA ASP A 71 12.63 8.12 1.12
C ASP A 71 11.99 7.60 -0.17
N VAL A 72 11.77 8.51 -1.09
CA VAL A 72 11.22 8.23 -2.43
C VAL A 72 12.08 8.91 -3.50
N PRO A 73 13.33 8.45 -3.70
CA PRO A 73 14.27 9.09 -4.62
C PRO A 73 13.72 9.13 -6.04
N GLY A 74 13.85 10.28 -6.70
CA GLY A 74 13.37 10.48 -8.06
C GLY A 74 11.91 10.91 -8.16
N ALA A 75 11.13 10.83 -7.09
CA ALA A 75 9.76 11.35 -7.10
C ALA A 75 9.78 12.89 -7.08
N PRO A 76 8.99 13.55 -7.93
CA PRO A 76 8.87 15.01 -7.92
C PRO A 76 8.13 15.50 -6.67
N ASP A 77 8.44 16.71 -6.23
CA ASP A 77 7.71 17.36 -5.14
C ASP A 77 6.24 17.55 -5.50
N GLY A 78 5.37 17.40 -4.53
CA GLY A 78 3.93 17.65 -4.69
C GLY A 78 3.08 16.70 -3.86
N LYS A 79 1.77 16.98 -3.89
CA LYS A 79 0.77 16.14 -3.21
C LYS A 79 0.50 14.88 -4.03
N VAL A 80 0.39 13.77 -3.34
CA VAL A 80 0.17 12.44 -3.92
C VAL A 80 -0.89 11.66 -3.16
N PHE A 81 -1.50 10.68 -3.83
CA PHE A 81 -2.09 9.54 -3.15
C PHE A 81 -1.01 8.49 -2.96
N VAL A 82 -1.03 7.83 -1.82
CA VAL A 82 -0.06 6.79 -1.46
C VAL A 82 -0.80 5.49 -1.24
N GLY A 83 -0.53 4.50 -2.07
CA GLY A 83 -1.04 3.14 -1.88
C GLY A 83 0.02 2.28 -1.21
N ILE A 84 -0.33 1.67 -0.09
CA ILE A 84 0.54 0.75 0.63
C ILE A 84 -0.16 -0.59 0.73
N ARG A 85 0.43 -1.64 0.14
CA ARG A 85 -0.09 -2.99 0.26
C ARG A 85 -0.08 -3.44 1.73
N PRO A 86 -1.02 -4.28 2.17
CA PRO A 86 -1.05 -4.76 3.56
C PRO A 86 0.29 -5.37 4.03
N GLU A 87 0.98 -6.09 3.16
CA GLU A 87 2.30 -6.68 3.42
C GLU A 87 3.47 -5.69 3.36
N GLY A 88 3.18 -4.44 3.02
CA GLY A 88 4.18 -3.36 2.96
C GLY A 88 4.51 -2.72 4.31
N PHE A 89 3.78 -3.07 5.35
CA PHE A 89 4.02 -2.59 6.71
C PHE A 89 4.84 -3.61 7.48
N GLU A 90 6.01 -3.22 7.92
CA GLU A 90 6.89 -4.06 8.74
C GLU A 90 6.98 -3.46 10.14
N PRO A 91 6.51 -4.16 11.19
CA PRO A 91 6.61 -3.68 12.57
C PRO A 91 8.08 -3.46 12.94
N ASP A 92 8.41 -2.26 13.37
CA ASP A 92 9.77 -1.87 13.73
C ASP A 92 9.70 -0.77 14.78
N PRO A 93 10.26 -0.98 15.98
CA PRO A 93 10.30 0.06 17.02
C PRO A 93 10.99 1.36 16.59
N ALA A 94 11.89 1.27 15.59
CA ALA A 94 12.55 2.42 14.98
C ALA A 94 11.85 2.93 13.71
N GLY A 95 10.72 2.32 13.33
CA GLY A 95 9.97 2.68 12.13
C GLY A 95 9.47 4.13 12.14
N ALA A 96 9.43 4.74 10.98
CA ALA A 96 9.05 6.15 10.84
C ALA A 96 7.55 6.40 10.92
N VAL A 97 6.71 5.39 10.63
CA VAL A 97 5.25 5.53 10.60
C VAL A 97 4.66 5.02 11.90
N THR A 98 3.98 5.90 12.62
CA THR A 98 3.28 5.54 13.87
C THR A 98 1.78 5.47 13.61
N CYS A 99 1.17 4.35 13.94
CA CYS A 99 -0.27 4.12 13.81
C CYS A 99 -0.89 3.81 15.17
N GLY A 100 -2.15 4.16 15.34
CA GLY A 100 -2.94 3.62 16.45
C GLY A 100 -3.23 2.14 16.19
N LEU A 101 -3.11 1.29 17.20
CA LEU A 101 -3.45 -0.12 17.11
C LEU A 101 -4.85 -0.34 17.69
N ASP A 102 -5.78 -0.80 16.85
CA ASP A 102 -7.14 -1.10 17.26
C ASP A 102 -7.25 -2.56 17.72
N ARG A 103 -6.83 -3.50 16.87
CA ARG A 103 -6.87 -4.94 17.20
C ARG A 103 -5.92 -5.76 16.33
N VAL A 104 -5.69 -6.98 16.79
CA VAL A 104 -4.89 -7.99 16.10
C VAL A 104 -5.77 -9.21 15.83
N GLU A 105 -5.81 -9.66 14.58
CA GLU A 105 -6.61 -10.81 14.14
C GLU A 105 -5.68 -11.88 13.56
N VAL A 106 -5.70 -13.08 14.12
CA VAL A 106 -4.88 -14.19 13.61
C VAL A 106 -5.58 -14.85 12.43
N LEU A 107 -4.89 -14.96 11.31
CA LEU A 107 -5.37 -15.49 10.04
C LEU A 107 -4.56 -16.72 9.59
N GLY A 108 -4.41 -17.70 10.46
CA GLY A 108 -3.60 -18.89 10.16
C GLY A 108 -2.10 -18.60 10.21
N ARG A 109 -1.44 -18.55 9.04
CA ARG A 109 0.00 -18.25 8.95
C ARG A 109 0.34 -16.79 9.15
N ASP A 110 -0.64 -15.94 8.94
CA ASP A 110 -0.48 -14.50 8.98
C ASP A 110 -1.32 -13.90 10.09
N THR A 111 -0.96 -12.69 10.46
CA THR A 111 -1.69 -11.88 11.42
C THR A 111 -2.04 -10.54 10.80
N SER A 112 -3.31 -10.15 10.90
CA SER A 112 -3.79 -8.84 10.48
C SER A 112 -3.79 -7.88 11.65
N MET A 113 -3.06 -6.80 11.55
CA MET A 113 -3.15 -5.68 12.48
C MET A 113 -4.07 -4.62 11.89
N VAL A 114 -5.16 -4.34 12.57
CA VAL A 114 -6.10 -3.27 12.21
C VAL A 114 -5.66 -2.01 12.93
N CYS A 115 -5.30 -1.00 12.16
CA CYS A 115 -4.68 0.21 12.68
C CYS A 115 -5.41 1.46 12.18
N THR A 116 -5.09 2.60 12.77
CA THR A 116 -5.59 3.91 12.38
C THR A 116 -4.43 4.86 12.11
N HIS A 117 -4.61 5.77 11.14
CA HIS A 117 -3.66 6.84 10.86
C HIS A 117 -4.41 8.06 10.32
N PRO A 118 -4.05 9.28 10.75
CA PRO A 118 -4.77 10.50 10.32
C PRO A 118 -4.79 10.74 8.81
N ALA A 119 -3.72 10.32 8.11
CA ALA A 119 -3.60 10.49 6.66
C ALA A 119 -4.25 9.35 5.85
N CYS A 120 -4.73 8.29 6.48
CA CYS A 120 -5.42 7.20 5.79
C CYS A 120 -6.83 7.67 5.36
N GLN A 121 -7.21 7.37 4.12
CA GLN A 121 -8.55 7.72 3.61
C GLN A 121 -9.65 6.92 4.29
N ALA A 122 -9.41 5.65 4.57
CA ALA A 122 -10.37 4.81 5.29
C ALA A 122 -10.26 5.03 6.81
N ALA A 123 -11.31 4.67 7.53
CA ALA A 123 -11.33 4.76 8.99
C ALA A 123 -10.29 3.84 9.65
N SER A 124 -9.91 2.75 8.97
CA SER A 124 -8.86 1.84 9.41
C SER A 124 -8.01 1.37 8.23
N LEU A 125 -6.80 0.95 8.53
CA LEU A 125 -5.89 0.29 7.61
C LEU A 125 -5.58 -1.12 8.11
N ARG A 126 -5.12 -1.99 7.21
CA ARG A 126 -4.70 -3.34 7.57
C ARG A 126 -3.25 -3.57 7.19
N ALA A 127 -2.47 -4.02 8.18
CA ALA A 127 -1.12 -4.51 7.98
C ALA A 127 -1.12 -6.03 8.18
N ILE A 128 -0.61 -6.76 7.18
CA ILE A 128 -0.51 -8.22 7.24
C ILE A 128 0.95 -8.59 7.48
N VAL A 129 1.20 -9.32 8.54
CA VAL A 129 2.54 -9.77 8.91
C VAL A 129 2.53 -11.28 9.20
N PRO A 130 3.67 -11.98 9.03
CA PRO A 130 3.77 -13.36 9.48
C PRO A 130 3.45 -13.47 10.98
N SER A 131 2.74 -14.53 11.37
CA SER A 131 2.43 -14.77 12.77
C SER A 131 3.70 -14.84 13.63
N GLY A 132 3.67 -14.13 14.76
CA GLY A 132 4.82 -13.96 15.64
C GLY A 132 5.62 -12.67 15.41
N GLN A 133 5.30 -11.91 14.38
CA GLN A 133 5.92 -10.61 14.10
C GLN A 133 4.98 -9.42 14.41
N GLU A 134 3.78 -9.70 14.86
CA GLU A 134 2.82 -8.68 15.23
C GLU A 134 3.24 -7.91 16.49
N ALA A 135 2.77 -6.67 16.60
CA ALA A 135 2.91 -5.90 17.83
C ALA A 135 2.10 -6.51 18.97
N ASP A 136 2.45 -6.19 20.23
CA ASP A 136 1.66 -6.60 21.40
C ASP A 136 0.24 -6.05 21.24
N PRO A 137 -0.80 -6.93 21.25
CA PRO A 137 -2.20 -6.50 21.11
C PRO A 137 -2.68 -5.50 22.17
N ARG A 138 -1.96 -5.43 23.30
CA ARG A 138 -2.28 -4.49 24.40
C ARG A 138 -1.68 -3.10 24.18
N SER A 139 -0.80 -2.93 23.19
CA SER A 139 -0.21 -1.64 22.87
C SER A 139 -1.25 -0.71 22.25
N ALA A 140 -1.23 0.57 22.62
CA ALA A 140 -2.10 1.58 22.02
C ALA A 140 -1.64 1.99 20.62
N THR A 141 -0.36 1.84 20.33
CA THR A 141 0.27 2.24 19.06
C THR A 141 1.24 1.19 18.58
N VAL A 142 1.50 1.23 17.27
CA VAL A 142 2.53 0.42 16.61
C VAL A 142 3.32 1.30 15.65
N ARG A 143 4.62 1.06 15.53
CA ARG A 143 5.49 1.74 14.57
C ARG A 143 5.84 0.78 13.45
N PHE A 144 5.84 1.30 12.23
CA PHE A 144 6.15 0.54 11.04
C PHE A 144 7.29 1.18 10.26
N ARG A 145 8.13 0.33 9.68
CA ARG A 145 8.93 0.64 8.51
C ARG A 145 8.15 0.20 7.27
N LEU A 146 8.16 1.01 6.22
CA LEU A 146 7.51 0.68 4.96
C LEU A 146 8.48 -0.03 4.02
N ARG A 147 7.99 -1.04 3.32
CA ARG A 147 8.73 -1.72 2.25
C ARG A 147 8.56 -0.94 0.95
N PRO A 148 9.64 -0.37 0.38
CA PRO A 148 9.53 0.50 -0.79
C PRO A 148 8.83 -0.15 -1.99
N GLU A 149 9.05 -1.45 -2.23
CA GLU A 149 8.45 -2.21 -3.32
C GLU A 149 6.93 -2.45 -3.16
N LYS A 150 6.38 -2.15 -2.00
CA LYS A 150 4.94 -2.27 -1.68
C LYS A 150 4.26 -0.91 -1.51
N VAL A 151 4.98 0.17 -1.79
CA VAL A 151 4.49 1.55 -1.72
C VAL A 151 4.41 2.12 -3.11
N PHE A 152 3.26 2.69 -3.46
CA PHE A 152 2.99 3.26 -4.78
C PHE A 152 2.48 4.69 -4.63
N LEU A 153 3.05 5.59 -5.42
CA LEU A 153 2.63 6.99 -5.46
C LEU A 153 1.80 7.24 -6.72
N PHE A 154 0.76 8.05 -6.59
CA PHE A 154 -0.12 8.45 -7.68
C PHE A 154 -0.35 9.95 -7.64
N HIS A 155 -0.42 10.57 -8.81
CA HIS A 155 -0.77 11.98 -8.93
C HIS A 155 -2.13 12.26 -8.29
N ARG A 156 -2.22 13.33 -7.52
CA ARG A 156 -3.45 13.69 -6.81
C ARG A 156 -4.61 13.99 -7.77
N GLU A 157 -4.34 14.55 -8.93
CA GLU A 157 -5.36 14.95 -9.90
C GLU A 157 -5.65 13.88 -10.94
N THR A 158 -4.62 13.30 -11.55
CA THR A 158 -4.77 12.30 -12.62
C THR A 158 -4.89 10.87 -12.14
N GLU A 159 -4.46 10.60 -10.91
CA GLU A 159 -4.34 9.27 -10.31
C GLU A 159 -3.37 8.32 -11.05
N GLU A 160 -2.57 8.87 -11.96
CA GLU A 160 -1.52 8.13 -12.65
C GLU A 160 -0.32 7.87 -11.75
N ARG A 161 0.38 6.79 -12.00
CA ARG A 161 1.55 6.39 -11.23
C ARG A 161 2.66 7.44 -11.28
N VAL A 162 3.23 7.72 -10.11
CA VAL A 162 4.46 8.50 -9.93
C VAL A 162 5.58 7.54 -9.54
N PRO A 163 6.52 7.22 -10.45
CA PRO A 163 7.58 6.29 -10.14
C PRO A 163 8.63 6.91 -9.20
N PHE A 164 9.29 6.07 -8.43
CA PHE A 164 10.47 6.42 -7.64
C PHE A 164 11.41 5.21 -7.56
N ASP A 165 12.66 5.45 -7.19
CA ASP A 165 13.66 4.39 -7.07
C ASP A 165 13.44 3.60 -5.78
N THR A 166 13.05 2.33 -5.92
CA THR A 166 12.81 1.40 -4.80
C THR A 166 14.08 0.66 -4.37
N THR A 167 15.18 0.78 -5.12
CA THR A 167 16.44 0.06 -4.85
C THR A 167 17.42 0.87 -4.02
N ALA A 168 17.19 2.17 -3.85
CA ALA A 168 18.01 3.00 -3.00
C ALA A 168 17.92 2.50 -1.56
N LYS A 169 19.06 2.11 -1.01
CA LYS A 169 19.14 1.73 0.41
C LYS A 169 18.82 2.95 1.27
N ALA A 170 17.90 2.75 2.16
CA ALA A 170 17.65 3.70 3.24
C ALA A 170 18.90 3.85 4.14
#